data_5e592bfb1878aa3dfd1e724766f14cbc
#
_entry.id   5e592bfb1878aa3dfd1e724766f14cbc
#
_cell.length_a   1.000
_cell.length_b   1.000
_cell.length_c   1.000
_cell.angle_alpha   90.00
_cell.angle_beta   90.00
_cell.angle_gamma   90.00
#
_symmetry.space_group_name_H-M   'P 1'
#
loop_
_entity.id
_entity.type
_entity.pdbx_description
1 polymer ?
#
loop_
_entity_poly.entity_id
_entity_poly.type
_entity_poly.pdbx_seq_one_letter_code
_entity_poly.pdbx_strand_id
1 'polypeptide(L)'
;MEKIFQIISSIPLFQGLSLEELQEIRNIAVDKFYAKGRTIFLEGDDGNGFYVVADGKVKIFKVSMDGKEQILHIYGPGHPFGEVPVFSGKKFPANAQTLLKSHLLFFPRTAFIDLISKNPSLSLNMLAVLSTRLRQFTLQVESLSLKEVPGRLPSYLIYISEEQGSDPLVSLPISK
;
A
#
# COMPACT_ATOMS: atom_id res chain seq x y z
N MET A 1 -0.31 5.78 -22.49
CA MET A 1 0.94 6.19 -21.78
C MET A 1 0.68 7.32 -20.78
N GLU A 2 -0.03 8.36 -21.14
CA GLU A 2 -0.31 9.55 -20.31
C GLU A 2 -1.01 9.24 -18.96
N LYS A 3 -2.02 8.38 -18.98
CA LYS A 3 -2.78 8.01 -17.75
C LYS A 3 -1.91 7.32 -16.68
N ILE A 4 -0.99 6.46 -17.07
CA ILE A 4 -0.11 5.76 -16.10
C ILE A 4 0.93 6.72 -15.54
N PHE A 5 1.43 7.63 -16.36
CA PHE A 5 2.34 8.67 -15.91
C PHE A 5 1.67 9.61 -14.89
N GLN A 6 0.42 10.01 -15.13
CA GLN A 6 -0.39 10.77 -14.17
C GLN A 6 -0.58 10.02 -12.85
N ILE A 7 -0.83 8.70 -12.92
CA ILE A 7 -0.95 7.87 -11.71
C ILE A 7 0.39 7.86 -10.96
N ILE A 8 1.52 7.61 -11.64
CA ILE A 8 2.84 7.58 -11.01
C ILE A 8 3.16 8.93 -10.35
N SER A 9 2.92 10.04 -11.02
CA SER A 9 3.18 11.38 -10.48
C SER A 9 2.30 11.76 -9.29
N SER A 10 1.12 11.14 -9.17
CA SER A 10 0.21 11.35 -8.02
C SER A 10 0.55 10.50 -6.80
N ILE A 11 1.45 9.51 -6.94
CA ILE A 11 1.83 8.62 -5.83
C ILE A 11 2.68 9.40 -4.83
N PRO A 12 2.32 9.45 -3.53
CA PRO A 12 3.09 10.17 -2.51
C PRO A 12 4.56 9.78 -2.46
N LEU A 13 4.87 8.52 -2.76
CA LEU A 13 6.23 7.99 -2.83
C LEU A 13 7.11 8.71 -3.87
N PHE A 14 6.51 9.25 -4.94
CA PHE A 14 7.21 9.84 -6.07
C PHE A 14 7.02 11.37 -6.17
N GLN A 15 6.47 11.98 -5.12
CA GLN A 15 6.30 13.43 -5.06
C GLN A 15 7.65 14.15 -5.04
N GLY A 16 7.70 15.29 -5.74
CA GLY A 16 8.89 16.15 -5.81
C GLY A 16 10.00 15.65 -6.74
N LEU A 17 9.78 14.54 -7.45
CA LEU A 17 10.70 14.06 -8.47
C LEU A 17 10.52 14.82 -9.79
N SER A 18 11.61 14.96 -10.54
CA SER A 18 11.61 15.56 -11.88
C SER A 18 10.88 14.67 -12.89
N LEU A 19 10.54 15.24 -14.04
CA LEU A 19 9.92 14.47 -15.14
C LEU A 19 10.82 13.33 -15.64
N GLU A 20 12.14 13.54 -15.65
CA GLU A 20 13.11 12.52 -16.05
C GLU A 20 13.11 11.35 -15.05
N GLU A 21 13.15 11.64 -13.75
CA GLU A 21 13.09 10.63 -12.69
C GLU A 21 11.76 9.86 -12.71
N LEU A 22 10.64 10.53 -12.94
CA LEU A 22 9.33 9.89 -13.08
C LEU A 22 9.29 8.98 -14.33
N GLN A 23 9.98 9.34 -15.40
CA GLN A 23 10.11 8.50 -16.59
C GLN A 23 10.96 7.25 -16.30
N GLU A 24 12.04 7.38 -15.54
CA GLU A 24 12.84 6.22 -15.09
C GLU A 24 12.00 5.26 -14.25
N ILE A 25 11.20 5.79 -13.31
CA ILE A 25 10.25 5.00 -12.51
C ILE A 25 9.25 4.26 -13.40
N ARG A 26 8.70 4.95 -14.41
CA ARG A 26 7.76 4.34 -15.36
C ARG A 26 8.41 3.20 -16.16
N ASN A 27 9.66 3.37 -16.54
CA ASN A 27 10.39 2.39 -17.36
C ASN A 27 10.66 1.07 -16.61
N ILE A 28 10.81 1.11 -15.29
CA ILE A 28 10.99 -0.10 -14.48
C ILE A 28 9.67 -0.71 -14.00
N ALA A 29 8.57 0.02 -14.10
CA ALA A 29 7.26 -0.46 -13.66
C ALA A 29 6.67 -1.46 -14.66
N VAL A 30 6.17 -2.58 -14.16
CA VAL A 30 5.50 -3.63 -14.94
C VAL A 30 4.00 -3.61 -14.64
N ASP A 31 3.18 -3.45 -15.67
CA ASP A 31 1.72 -3.47 -15.54
C ASP A 31 1.22 -4.89 -15.22
N LYS A 32 0.41 -5.02 -14.18
CA LYS A 32 -0.22 -6.26 -13.74
C LYS A 32 -1.72 -6.07 -13.59
N PHE A 33 -2.52 -6.91 -14.23
CA PHE A 33 -3.97 -6.85 -14.19
C PHE A 33 -4.54 -8.08 -13.48
N TYR A 34 -5.39 -7.85 -12.52
CA TYR A 34 -6.01 -8.89 -11.70
C TYR A 34 -7.53 -8.78 -11.74
N ALA A 35 -8.23 -9.91 -11.88
CA ALA A 35 -9.66 -9.98 -11.62
C ALA A 35 -9.95 -9.79 -10.12
N LYS A 36 -11.20 -9.51 -9.75
CA LYS A 36 -11.66 -9.50 -8.34
C LYS A 36 -11.37 -10.85 -7.65
N GLY A 37 -10.92 -10.80 -6.40
CA GLY A 37 -10.70 -11.97 -5.56
C GLY A 37 -9.42 -12.77 -5.89
N ARG A 38 -8.51 -12.22 -6.70
CA ARG A 38 -7.25 -12.91 -7.06
C ARG A 38 -6.18 -12.63 -6.02
N THR A 39 -5.52 -13.69 -5.58
CA THR A 39 -4.32 -13.60 -4.73
C THR A 39 -3.17 -13.01 -5.54
N ILE A 40 -2.47 -12.05 -4.93
CA ILE A 40 -1.28 -11.39 -5.49
C ILE A 40 -0.02 -12.09 -4.98
N PHE A 41 0.03 -12.33 -3.66
CA PHE A 41 1.05 -13.14 -2.97
C PHE A 41 0.47 -13.69 -1.65
N LEU A 42 1.10 -14.72 -1.14
CA LEU A 42 0.78 -15.32 0.16
C LEU A 42 1.85 -14.97 1.21
N GLU A 43 1.44 -15.02 2.47
CA GLU A 43 2.37 -14.98 3.60
C GLU A 43 3.41 -16.10 3.46
N GLY A 44 4.68 -15.75 3.65
CA GLY A 44 5.78 -16.68 3.52
C GLY A 44 6.34 -16.85 2.10
N ASP A 45 5.71 -16.28 1.07
CA ASP A 45 6.27 -16.25 -0.28
C ASP A 45 7.51 -15.34 -0.34
N ASP A 46 8.44 -15.69 -1.23
CA ASP A 46 9.58 -14.83 -1.55
C ASP A 46 9.12 -13.66 -2.42
N GLY A 47 9.61 -12.46 -2.11
CA GLY A 47 9.23 -11.25 -2.83
C GLY A 47 10.37 -10.68 -3.68
N ASN A 48 10.15 -10.55 -4.98
CA ASN A 48 11.11 -10.00 -5.93
C ASN A 48 10.83 -8.53 -6.28
N GLY A 49 9.95 -7.86 -5.54
CA GLY A 49 9.55 -6.48 -5.77
C GLY A 49 8.38 -6.08 -4.89
N PHE A 50 7.84 -4.89 -5.13
CA PHE A 50 6.66 -4.39 -4.47
C PHE A 50 5.63 -3.89 -5.50
N TYR A 51 4.44 -3.56 -5.03
CA TYR A 51 3.33 -3.15 -5.87
C TYR A 51 2.84 -1.76 -5.48
N VAL A 52 2.28 -1.04 -6.47
CA VAL A 52 1.47 0.16 -6.25
C VAL A 52 0.11 -0.06 -6.89
N VAL A 53 -0.95 0.31 -6.21
CA VAL A 53 -2.30 0.27 -6.78
C VAL A 53 -2.46 1.42 -7.76
N ALA A 54 -2.60 1.12 -9.05
CA ALA A 54 -2.94 2.11 -10.07
C ALA A 54 -4.45 2.33 -10.17
N ASP A 55 -5.22 1.24 -10.02
CA ASP A 55 -6.69 1.26 -9.98
C ASP A 55 -7.20 0.02 -9.24
N GLY A 56 -8.38 0.12 -8.62
CA GLY A 56 -8.97 -0.95 -7.85
C GLY A 56 -8.68 -0.89 -6.36
N LYS A 57 -8.80 -2.04 -5.67
CA LYS A 57 -8.53 -2.17 -4.21
C LYS A 57 -7.88 -3.50 -3.89
N VAL A 58 -6.93 -3.48 -2.96
CA VAL A 58 -6.20 -4.66 -2.46
C VAL A 58 -6.31 -4.72 -0.95
N LYS A 59 -6.70 -5.87 -0.38
CA LYS A 59 -6.61 -6.13 1.05
C LYS A 59 -5.31 -6.83 1.40
N ILE A 60 -4.71 -6.44 2.51
CA ILE A 60 -3.63 -7.14 3.19
C ILE A 60 -4.22 -7.79 4.44
N PHE A 61 -4.00 -9.07 4.61
CA PHE A 61 -4.67 -9.83 5.67
C PHE A 61 -3.83 -11.00 6.17
N LYS A 62 -4.12 -11.42 7.40
CA LYS A 62 -3.62 -12.64 8.02
C LYS A 62 -4.75 -13.64 8.13
N VAL A 63 -4.39 -14.93 8.16
CA VAL A 63 -5.31 -16.02 8.44
C VAL A 63 -4.83 -16.74 9.70
N SER A 64 -5.70 -16.91 10.68
CA SER A 64 -5.39 -17.70 11.89
C SER A 64 -5.41 -19.20 11.59
N MET A 65 -4.92 -20.02 12.52
CA MET A 65 -4.92 -21.48 12.40
C MET A 65 -6.35 -22.06 12.26
N ASP A 66 -7.35 -21.40 12.81
CA ASP A 66 -8.78 -21.77 12.70
C ASP A 66 -9.44 -21.22 11.43
N GLY A 67 -8.66 -20.64 10.51
CA GLY A 67 -9.15 -20.11 9.24
C GLY A 67 -9.82 -18.73 9.32
N LYS A 68 -9.78 -18.04 10.46
CA LYS A 68 -10.30 -16.66 10.58
C LYS A 68 -9.40 -15.67 9.88
N GLU A 69 -10.00 -14.83 9.06
CA GLU A 69 -9.29 -13.75 8.38
C GLU A 69 -9.29 -12.47 9.22
N GLN A 70 -8.11 -11.86 9.37
CA GLN A 70 -7.94 -10.54 9.95
C GLN A 70 -7.39 -9.61 8.87
N ILE A 71 -8.20 -8.65 8.43
CA ILE A 71 -7.74 -7.59 7.52
C ILE A 71 -6.88 -6.62 8.32
N LEU A 72 -5.66 -6.41 7.84
CA LEU A 72 -4.69 -5.47 8.42
C LEU A 72 -4.83 -4.10 7.76
N HIS A 73 -5.02 -4.08 6.43
CA HIS A 73 -5.18 -2.84 5.67
C HIS A 73 -5.87 -3.08 4.32
N ILE A 74 -6.51 -2.01 3.78
CA ILE A 74 -7.05 -1.99 2.42
C ILE A 74 -6.41 -0.82 1.69
N TYR A 75 -5.67 -1.14 0.62
CA TYR A 75 -5.00 -0.15 -0.22
C TYR A 75 -5.83 0.17 -1.46
N GLY A 76 -6.01 1.46 -1.72
CA GLY A 76 -6.58 2.02 -2.94
C GLY A 76 -5.51 2.64 -3.86
N PRO A 77 -5.93 3.34 -4.92
CA PRO A 77 -5.01 3.98 -5.88
C PRO A 77 -3.98 4.89 -5.21
N GLY A 78 -2.75 4.87 -5.73
CA GLY A 78 -1.62 5.65 -5.25
C GLY A 78 -0.85 5.03 -4.07
N HIS A 79 -1.32 3.93 -3.48
CA HIS A 79 -0.68 3.34 -2.31
C HIS A 79 0.26 2.19 -2.67
N PRO A 80 1.53 2.21 -2.22
CA PRO A 80 2.44 1.08 -2.32
C PRO A 80 2.14 0.02 -1.26
N PHE A 81 2.43 -1.26 -1.57
CA PHE A 81 2.33 -2.38 -0.65
C PHE A 81 3.29 -3.51 -1.04
N GLY A 82 3.58 -4.42 -0.10
CA GLY A 82 4.47 -5.57 -0.33
C GLY A 82 5.95 -5.19 -0.41
N GLU A 83 6.36 -4.09 0.22
CA GLU A 83 7.72 -3.56 0.18
C GLU A 83 8.72 -4.29 1.10
N VAL A 84 8.23 -5.09 2.06
CA VAL A 84 9.09 -5.76 3.06
C VAL A 84 10.21 -6.60 2.41
N PRO A 85 9.94 -7.47 1.41
CA PRO A 85 11.00 -8.24 0.78
C PRO A 85 12.05 -7.39 0.07
N VAL A 86 11.65 -6.23 -0.46
CA VAL A 86 12.56 -5.34 -1.19
C VAL A 86 13.67 -4.82 -0.29
N PHE A 87 13.32 -4.37 0.92
CA PHE A 87 14.25 -3.69 1.83
C PHE A 87 14.86 -4.60 2.87
N SER A 88 14.11 -5.55 3.43
CA SER A 88 14.59 -6.43 4.48
C SER A 88 15.14 -7.78 3.96
N GLY A 89 14.88 -8.12 2.70
CA GLY A 89 15.19 -9.44 2.15
C GLY A 89 14.38 -10.59 2.78
N LYS A 90 13.39 -10.26 3.62
CA LYS A 90 12.53 -11.24 4.28
C LYS A 90 11.32 -11.55 3.39
N LYS A 91 10.67 -12.67 3.65
CA LYS A 91 9.43 -13.10 2.99
C LYS A 91 8.27 -12.14 3.28
N PHE A 92 7.20 -12.23 2.47
CA PHE A 92 5.99 -11.45 2.72
C PHE A 92 5.40 -11.79 4.10
N PRO A 93 5.13 -10.80 4.95
CA PRO A 93 4.63 -11.03 6.32
C PRO A 93 3.12 -11.27 6.40
N ALA A 94 2.39 -11.13 5.29
CA ALA A 94 0.94 -11.26 5.22
C ALA A 94 0.50 -11.62 3.80
N ASN A 95 -0.77 -11.96 3.62
CA ASN A 95 -1.38 -12.24 2.32
C ASN A 95 -1.87 -10.94 1.66
N ALA A 96 -1.91 -10.92 0.32
CA ALA A 96 -2.51 -9.85 -0.46
C ALA A 96 -3.50 -10.40 -1.49
N GLN A 97 -4.71 -9.79 -1.55
CA GLN A 97 -5.79 -10.20 -2.45
C GLN A 97 -6.55 -8.98 -2.98
N THR A 98 -6.92 -9.02 -4.25
CA THR A 98 -7.76 -7.97 -4.86
C THR A 98 -9.20 -8.04 -4.38
N LEU A 99 -9.77 -6.90 -3.99
CA LEU A 99 -11.20 -6.76 -3.64
C LEU A 99 -12.06 -6.39 -4.86
N LEU A 100 -11.46 -5.77 -5.85
CA LEU A 100 -12.07 -5.37 -7.12
C LEU A 100 -11.17 -5.82 -8.27
N LYS A 101 -11.67 -5.73 -9.53
CA LYS A 101 -10.78 -5.77 -10.70
C LYS A 101 -9.75 -4.66 -10.52
N SER A 102 -8.47 -4.99 -10.56
CA SER A 102 -7.39 -4.07 -10.19
C SER A 102 -6.29 -4.03 -11.24
N HIS A 103 -5.74 -2.85 -11.43
CA HIS A 103 -4.51 -2.59 -12.16
C HIS A 103 -3.43 -2.21 -11.13
N LEU A 104 -2.36 -2.99 -11.10
CA LEU A 104 -1.23 -2.80 -10.21
C LEU A 104 0.02 -2.51 -11.04
N LEU A 105 0.88 -1.64 -10.53
CA LEU A 105 2.24 -1.44 -11.03
C LEU A 105 3.17 -2.26 -10.15
N PHE A 106 3.89 -3.20 -10.74
CA PHE A 106 4.91 -3.98 -10.06
C PHE A 106 6.29 -3.38 -10.30
N PHE A 107 7.03 -3.16 -9.24
CA PHE A 107 8.40 -2.63 -9.26
C PHE A 107 9.38 -3.73 -8.87
N PRO A 108 10.16 -4.28 -9.83
CA PRO A 108 11.17 -5.29 -9.53
C PRO A 108 12.23 -4.76 -8.56
N ARG A 109 12.60 -5.58 -7.56
CA ARG A 109 13.54 -5.21 -6.50
C ARG A 109 14.87 -4.67 -7.02
N THR A 110 15.49 -5.38 -7.95
CA THR A 110 16.80 -5.01 -8.50
C THR A 110 16.75 -3.65 -9.18
N ALA A 111 15.81 -3.46 -10.12
CA ALA A 111 15.66 -2.22 -10.85
C ALA A 111 15.32 -1.04 -9.92
N PHE A 112 14.51 -1.29 -8.88
CA PHE A 112 14.14 -0.26 -7.92
C PHE A 112 15.30 0.13 -6.98
N ILE A 113 16.11 -0.82 -6.54
CA ILE A 113 17.30 -0.56 -5.73
C ILE A 113 18.33 0.25 -6.53
N ASP A 114 18.54 -0.10 -7.81
CA ASP A 114 19.42 0.66 -8.69
C ASP A 114 18.93 2.11 -8.87
N LEU A 115 17.62 2.30 -8.96
CA LEU A 115 17.02 3.63 -9.06
C LEU A 115 17.21 4.45 -7.77
N ILE A 116 16.96 3.85 -6.60
CA ILE A 116 17.16 4.50 -5.30
C ILE A 116 18.62 4.93 -5.12
N SER A 117 19.56 4.10 -5.52
CA SER A 117 21.00 4.41 -5.37
C SER A 117 21.42 5.65 -6.14
N LYS A 118 20.71 5.98 -7.21
CA LYS A 118 20.95 7.18 -8.04
C LYS A 118 20.16 8.40 -7.56
N ASN A 119 19.06 8.17 -6.83
CA ASN A 119 18.08 9.20 -6.43
C ASN A 119 17.84 9.19 -4.91
N PRO A 120 18.68 9.89 -4.12
CA PRO A 120 18.52 9.97 -2.67
C PRO A 120 17.16 10.54 -2.22
N SER A 121 16.58 11.46 -3.00
CA SER A 121 15.25 12.04 -2.72
C SER A 121 14.15 10.96 -2.66
N LEU A 122 14.23 9.94 -3.52
CA LEU A 122 13.30 8.82 -3.52
C LEU A 122 13.40 8.02 -2.20
N SER A 123 14.61 7.82 -1.68
CA SER A 123 14.81 7.17 -0.38
C SER A 123 14.17 7.96 0.76
N LEU A 124 14.30 9.29 0.77
CA LEU A 124 13.69 10.16 1.78
C LEU A 124 12.16 10.12 1.70
N ASN A 125 11.59 10.13 0.51
CA ASN A 125 10.14 9.99 0.32
C ASN A 125 9.63 8.64 0.85
N MET A 126 10.36 7.56 0.60
CA MET A 126 10.02 6.24 1.15
C MET A 126 10.06 6.21 2.68
N LEU A 127 11.09 6.79 3.28
CA LEU A 127 11.20 6.91 4.74
C LEU A 127 10.03 7.72 5.32
N ALA A 128 9.60 8.79 4.66
CA ALA A 128 8.44 9.58 5.07
C ALA A 128 7.14 8.74 5.04
N VAL A 129 6.90 7.99 3.95
CA VAL A 129 5.75 7.08 3.83
C VAL A 129 5.78 6.01 4.92
N LEU A 130 6.93 5.36 5.14
CA LEU A 130 7.08 4.33 6.17
C LEU A 130 6.91 4.89 7.59
N SER A 131 7.41 6.09 7.85
CA SER A 131 7.24 6.79 9.14
C SER A 131 5.77 7.09 9.41
N THR A 132 5.03 7.54 8.40
CA THR A 132 3.58 7.77 8.50
C THR A 132 2.84 6.47 8.82
N ARG A 133 3.16 5.37 8.14
CA ARG A 133 2.57 4.05 8.42
C ARG A 133 2.87 3.56 9.83
N LEU A 134 4.11 3.72 10.28
CA LEU A 134 4.50 3.34 11.64
C LEU A 134 3.66 4.10 12.68
N ARG A 135 3.46 5.40 12.49
CA ARG A 135 2.57 6.21 13.34
C ARG A 135 1.13 5.68 13.32
N GLN A 136 0.60 5.33 12.16
CA GLN A 136 -0.75 4.76 12.04
C GLN A 136 -0.87 3.44 12.80
N PHE A 137 0.11 2.54 12.68
CA PHE A 137 0.14 1.30 13.45
C PHE A 137 0.21 1.55 14.96
N THR A 138 0.97 2.54 15.42
CA THR A 138 1.03 2.91 16.84
C THR A 138 -0.37 3.32 17.35
N LEU A 139 -1.10 4.15 16.60
CA LEU A 139 -2.47 4.55 16.94
C LEU A 139 -3.46 3.37 16.92
N GLN A 140 -3.28 2.41 16.01
CA GLN A 140 -4.09 1.20 16.00
C GLN A 140 -3.83 0.33 17.22
N VAL A 141 -2.55 0.12 17.60
CA VAL A 141 -2.18 -0.64 18.81
C VAL A 141 -2.74 0.05 20.07
N GLU A 142 -2.59 1.36 20.18
CA GLU A 142 -3.19 2.14 21.26
C GLU A 142 -4.71 1.93 21.34
N SER A 143 -5.39 2.05 20.21
CA SER A 143 -6.85 1.87 20.14
C SER A 143 -7.28 0.45 20.56
N LEU A 144 -6.53 -0.57 20.13
CA LEU A 144 -6.83 -1.96 20.48
C LEU A 144 -6.52 -2.28 21.94
N SER A 145 -5.51 -1.64 22.51
CA SER A 145 -5.04 -1.94 23.88
C SER A 145 -5.72 -1.10 24.95
N LEU A 146 -6.03 0.18 24.67
CA LEU A 146 -6.49 1.14 25.67
C LEU A 146 -7.96 1.55 25.50
N LYS A 147 -8.60 1.29 24.35
CA LYS A 147 -10.00 1.67 24.12
C LYS A 147 -10.90 0.45 24.18
N GLU A 148 -12.02 0.60 24.89
CA GLU A 148 -13.12 -0.38 24.86
C GLU A 148 -13.83 -0.39 23.50
N VAL A 149 -14.55 -1.48 23.19
CA VAL A 149 -15.24 -1.67 21.90
C VAL A 149 -16.13 -0.48 21.51
N PRO A 150 -16.94 0.14 22.40
CA PRO A 150 -17.75 1.31 22.06
C PRO A 150 -16.92 2.53 21.62
N GLY A 151 -15.69 2.69 22.13
CA GLY A 151 -14.82 3.82 21.79
C GLY A 151 -14.00 3.60 20.50
N ARG A 152 -13.91 2.38 20.00
CA ARG A 152 -13.12 2.06 18.78
C ARG A 152 -13.80 2.52 17.51
N LEU A 153 -15.12 2.36 17.41
CA LEU A 153 -15.88 2.74 16.21
C LEU A 153 -15.82 4.26 15.92
N PRO A 154 -16.09 5.15 16.89
CA PRO A 154 -15.92 6.60 16.66
C PRO A 154 -14.50 6.97 16.23
N SER A 155 -13.48 6.41 16.89
CA SER A 155 -12.08 6.66 16.54
C SER A 155 -11.73 6.22 15.11
N TYR A 156 -12.27 5.09 14.67
CA TYR A 156 -12.09 4.59 13.31
C TYR A 156 -12.80 5.46 12.26
N LEU A 157 -14.00 5.95 12.56
CA LEU A 157 -14.74 6.85 11.68
C LEU A 157 -14.02 8.21 11.53
N ILE A 158 -13.49 8.76 12.62
CA ILE A 158 -12.69 9.98 12.59
C ILE A 158 -11.44 9.77 11.73
N TYR A 159 -10.72 8.69 11.94
CA TYR A 159 -9.54 8.34 11.15
C TYR A 159 -9.84 8.26 9.64
N ILE A 160 -10.92 7.58 9.24
CA ILE A 160 -11.32 7.51 7.82
C ILE A 160 -11.74 8.88 7.28
N SER A 161 -12.44 9.68 8.07
CA SER A 161 -12.82 11.05 7.68
C SER A 161 -11.58 11.90 7.39
N GLU A 162 -10.56 11.83 8.23
CA GLU A 162 -9.31 12.55 8.03
C GLU A 162 -8.58 12.08 6.76
N GLU A 163 -8.53 10.75 6.49
CA GLU A 163 -7.95 10.21 5.26
C GLU A 163 -8.71 10.60 3.99
N GLN A 164 -10.02 10.79 4.09
CA GLN A 164 -10.88 11.21 2.97
C GLN A 164 -10.98 12.73 2.80
N GLY A 165 -10.15 13.53 3.51
CA GLY A 165 -10.10 14.98 3.39
C GLY A 165 -11.12 15.71 4.27
N SER A 166 -11.50 15.13 5.41
CA SER A 166 -12.42 15.70 6.39
C SER A 166 -13.84 15.98 5.84
N ASP A 167 -14.29 15.17 4.89
CA ASP A 167 -15.67 15.21 4.41
C ASP A 167 -16.62 14.76 5.53
N PRO A 168 -17.76 15.44 5.77
CA PRO A 168 -18.78 15.00 6.73
C PRO A 168 -19.41 13.65 6.39
N LEU A 169 -19.26 13.18 5.15
CA LEU A 169 -19.73 11.88 4.69
C LEU A 169 -18.54 10.92 4.55
N VAL A 170 -18.42 9.99 5.49
CA VAL A 170 -17.38 8.95 5.47
C VAL A 170 -17.85 7.78 4.61
N SER A 171 -17.11 7.50 3.53
CA SER A 171 -17.29 6.27 2.74
C SER A 171 -16.54 5.11 3.37
N LEU A 172 -17.26 4.11 3.87
CA LEU A 172 -16.62 2.90 4.42
C LEU A 172 -16.00 2.07 3.29
N PRO A 173 -14.76 1.59 3.45
CA PRO A 173 -14.04 0.84 2.43
C PRO A 173 -14.61 -0.58 2.18
N ILE A 174 -15.56 -1.03 3.02
CA ILE A 174 -16.16 -2.35 3.00
C ILE A 174 -17.68 -2.19 3.04
N SER A 175 -18.39 -2.72 2.03
CA SER A 175 -19.81 -3.04 2.16
C SER A 175 -19.94 -4.37 2.91
N LYS A 176 -21.01 -4.51 3.69
CA LYS A 176 -21.39 -5.79 4.32
C LYS A 176 -21.44 -6.93 3.31
#